data_16874e374fabe3bd85d96645a1e5024d
#
_entry.id   16874e374fabe3bd85d96645a1e5024d
#
_cell.length_a   1.000
_cell.length_b   1.000
_cell.length_c   1.000
_cell.angle_alpha   90.00
_cell.angle_beta   90.00
_cell.angle_gamma   90.00
#
_symmetry.space_group_name_H-M   'P 1'
#
loop_
_entity.id
_entity.type
_entity.pdbx_description
1 polymer ?
#
loop_
_entity_poly.entity_id
_entity_poly.type
_entity_poly.pdbx_seq_one_letter_code
_entity_poly.pdbx_strand_id
1 'polypeptide(L)'
;MKILFYDTQSYDRESFDRTKEQFPEIEVEYLKTGLAARTASLAKGYDAVCAFVNSDVGTKTVEALHEAGIKLILMRCAGFNNVDLKTAAKYGIDVRRVPGYS
;
A
#
# COMPACT_ATOMS: atom_id res chain seq x y z
N MET A 1 -1.95 -12.83 -5.23
CA MET A 1 -1.64 -11.38 -5.12
C MET A 1 -0.57 -11.18 -4.05
N LYS A 2 0.47 -10.45 -4.38
CA LYS A 2 1.54 -10.11 -3.43
C LYS A 2 1.40 -8.66 -2.99
N ILE A 3 1.36 -8.43 -1.69
CA ILE A 3 1.19 -7.10 -1.11
C ILE A 3 2.42 -6.76 -0.27
N LEU A 4 2.99 -5.58 -0.50
CA LEU A 4 4.06 -5.05 0.34
C LEU A 4 3.43 -4.05 1.32
N PHE A 5 3.55 -4.36 2.61
CA PHE A 5 2.90 -3.64 3.69
C PHE A 5 3.92 -2.71 4.35
N TYR A 6 3.82 -1.43 4.03
CA TYR A 6 4.75 -0.40 4.55
C TYR A 6 4.34 0.09 5.93
N ASP A 7 5.29 0.62 6.67
CA ASP A 7 5.08 1.25 7.98
C ASP A 7 4.29 0.33 8.92
N THR A 8 4.75 -0.92 9.01
CA THR A 8 4.07 -1.96 9.78
C THR A 8 4.26 -1.75 11.28
N GLN A 9 3.15 -1.75 12.00
CA GLN A 9 3.12 -1.73 13.46
C GLN A 9 2.80 -3.14 13.97
N SER A 10 3.07 -3.39 15.25
CA SER A 10 2.82 -4.72 15.81
C SER A 10 1.35 -5.16 15.69
N TYR A 11 0.42 -4.23 15.92
CA TYR A 11 -1.01 -4.54 15.81
C TYR A 11 -1.45 -4.78 14.36
N ASP A 12 -0.72 -4.23 13.38
CA ASP A 12 -1.03 -4.44 11.96
C ASP A 12 -0.85 -5.89 11.56
N ARG A 13 0.22 -6.52 12.03
CA ARG A 13 0.50 -7.92 11.72
C ARG A 13 -0.60 -8.84 12.21
N GLU A 14 -1.03 -8.66 13.46
CA GLU A 14 -2.09 -9.48 14.03
C GLU A 14 -3.39 -9.32 13.26
N SER A 15 -3.76 -8.07 12.99
CA SER A 15 -5.02 -7.76 12.32
C SER A 15 -5.04 -8.28 10.89
N PHE A 16 -3.96 -8.07 10.15
CA PHE A 16 -3.90 -8.46 8.75
C PHE A 16 -3.71 -9.96 8.58
N ASP A 17 -2.98 -10.62 9.48
CA ASP A 17 -2.81 -12.06 9.43
C ASP A 17 -4.16 -12.79 9.60
N ARG A 18 -5.03 -12.26 10.46
CA ARG A 18 -6.38 -12.81 10.61
C ARG A 18 -7.20 -12.65 9.33
N THR A 19 -7.11 -11.50 8.69
CA THR A 19 -7.80 -11.25 7.43
C THR A 19 -7.25 -12.16 6.33
N LYS A 20 -5.95 -12.34 6.30
CA LYS A 20 -5.26 -13.16 5.30
C LYS A 20 -5.67 -14.63 5.35
N GLU A 21 -6.03 -15.14 6.53
CA GLU A 21 -6.50 -16.52 6.69
C GLU A 21 -7.75 -16.79 5.84
N GLN A 22 -8.57 -15.77 5.61
CA GLN A 22 -9.77 -15.87 4.78
C GLN A 22 -9.46 -15.76 3.29
N PHE A 23 -8.26 -15.34 2.94
CA PHE A 23 -7.83 -15.13 1.55
C PHE A 23 -6.44 -15.75 1.34
N PRO A 24 -6.34 -17.09 1.28
CA PRO A 24 -5.05 -17.77 1.21
C PRO A 24 -4.23 -17.45 -0.05
N GLU A 25 -4.84 -16.91 -1.08
CA GLU A 25 -4.16 -16.49 -2.30
C GLU A 25 -3.37 -15.19 -2.12
N ILE A 26 -3.53 -14.49 -0.99
CA ILE A 26 -2.82 -13.25 -0.73
C ILE A 26 -1.53 -13.53 0.03
N GLU A 27 -0.41 -13.05 -0.52
CA GLU A 27 0.89 -13.09 0.14
C GLU A 27 1.23 -11.68 0.61
N VAL A 28 1.66 -11.55 1.86
CA VAL A 28 1.97 -10.24 2.45
C VAL A 28 3.38 -10.24 2.99
N GLU A 29 4.16 -9.23 2.59
CA GLU A 29 5.47 -8.94 3.17
C GLU A 29 5.34 -7.67 4.01
N TYR A 30 5.90 -7.70 5.21
CA TYR A 30 5.81 -6.58 6.15
C TYR A 30 7.11 -5.81 6.21
N LEU A 31 7.04 -4.48 6.07
CA LEU A 31 8.18 -3.58 6.23
C LEU A 31 7.88 -2.57 7.33
N LYS A 32 8.86 -2.25 8.14
CA LYS A 32 8.76 -1.16 9.10
C LYS A 32 8.98 0.20 8.44
N THR A 33 9.67 0.20 7.31
CA THR A 33 9.96 1.40 6.53
C THR A 33 8.66 2.04 6.01
N GLY A 34 8.58 3.35 6.05
CA GLY A 34 7.45 4.09 5.50
C GLY A 34 7.50 4.19 3.98
N LEU A 35 6.34 4.35 3.36
CA LEU A 35 6.26 4.54 1.93
C LEU A 35 6.61 5.98 1.57
N ALA A 36 7.53 6.14 0.64
CA ALA A 36 7.93 7.41 0.05
C ALA A 36 8.52 7.12 -1.32
N ALA A 37 8.81 8.16 -2.10
CA ALA A 37 9.35 7.96 -3.45
C ALA A 37 10.61 7.10 -3.46
N ARG A 38 11.49 7.32 -2.49
CA ARG A 38 12.76 6.58 -2.40
C ARG A 38 12.60 5.12 -1.99
N THR A 39 11.48 4.76 -1.35
CA THR A 39 11.23 3.38 -0.90
C THR A 39 10.22 2.66 -1.79
N ALA A 40 9.62 3.35 -2.72
CA ALA A 40 8.63 2.76 -3.63
C ALA A 40 9.24 1.66 -4.50
N SER A 41 10.52 1.75 -4.83
CA SER A 41 11.20 0.74 -5.64
C SER A 41 11.26 -0.63 -4.96
N LEU A 42 11.14 -0.67 -3.64
CA LEU A 42 11.09 -1.94 -2.89
C LEU A 42 9.86 -2.77 -3.27
N ALA A 43 8.85 -2.12 -3.84
CA ALA A 43 7.60 -2.78 -4.25
C ALA A 43 7.70 -3.48 -5.61
N LYS A 44 8.84 -3.41 -6.27
CA LYS A 44 9.02 -4.07 -7.56
C LYS A 44 8.80 -5.57 -7.43
N GLY A 45 7.92 -6.12 -8.25
CA GLY A 45 7.54 -7.52 -8.19
C GLY A 45 6.30 -7.80 -7.36
N TYR A 46 5.76 -6.78 -6.70
CA TYR A 46 4.51 -6.90 -5.95
C TYR A 46 3.34 -6.37 -6.79
N ASP A 47 2.13 -6.79 -6.43
CA ASP A 47 0.90 -6.34 -7.12
C ASP A 47 0.32 -5.10 -6.47
N ALA A 48 0.44 -4.99 -5.15
CA ALA A 48 -0.15 -3.92 -4.38
C ALA A 48 0.78 -3.48 -3.26
N VAL A 49 0.55 -2.27 -2.77
CA VAL A 49 1.20 -1.77 -1.55
C VAL A 49 0.11 -1.39 -0.55
N CYS A 50 0.42 -1.51 0.74
CA CYS A 50 -0.44 -1.02 1.80
C CYS A 50 0.30 0.11 2.51
N ALA A 51 -0.34 1.27 2.62
CA ALA A 51 0.26 2.47 3.18
C ALA A 51 -0.55 2.98 4.38
N PHE A 52 0.07 3.83 5.18
CA PHE A 52 -0.55 4.37 6.38
C PHE A 52 -0.68 5.89 6.27
N VAL A 53 -1.39 6.49 7.23
CA VAL A 53 -1.67 7.92 7.24
C VAL A 53 -0.40 8.79 7.17
N ASN A 54 0.70 8.30 7.72
CA ASN A 54 1.98 9.01 7.71
C ASN A 54 2.82 8.76 6.46
N SER A 55 2.35 7.92 5.55
CA SER A 55 3.06 7.64 4.31
C SER A 55 2.94 8.82 3.35
N ASP A 56 4.00 9.04 2.58
CA ASP A 56 3.97 10.01 1.49
C ASP A 56 3.56 9.29 0.21
N VAL A 57 2.35 9.53 -0.25
CA VAL A 57 1.83 8.94 -1.49
C VAL A 57 1.50 10.07 -2.48
N GLY A 58 2.41 11.04 -2.56
CA GLY A 58 2.31 12.15 -3.49
C GLY A 58 2.70 11.74 -4.91
N THR A 59 2.81 12.74 -5.79
CA THR A 59 3.05 12.53 -7.22
C THR A 59 4.26 11.64 -7.50
N LYS A 60 5.40 11.98 -6.91
CA LYS A 60 6.65 11.24 -7.15
C LYS A 60 6.57 9.79 -6.67
N THR A 61 5.92 9.59 -5.52
CA THR A 61 5.74 8.24 -4.97
C THR A 61 4.84 7.41 -5.88
N VAL A 62 3.73 7.99 -6.35
CA VAL A 62 2.81 7.30 -7.26
C VAL A 62 3.50 6.94 -8.57
N GLU A 63 4.29 7.86 -9.11
CA GLU A 63 5.06 7.59 -10.32
C GLU A 63 6.05 6.43 -10.12
N ALA A 64 6.74 6.42 -8.99
CA ALA A 64 7.68 5.35 -8.67
C ALA A 64 6.98 4.01 -8.48
N LEU A 65 5.79 4.00 -7.87
CA LEU A 65 4.98 2.80 -7.73
C LEU A 65 4.52 2.29 -9.09
N HIS A 66 4.14 3.18 -9.98
CA HIS A 66 3.78 2.81 -11.34
C HIS A 66 4.96 2.12 -12.05
N GLU A 67 6.15 2.68 -11.92
CA GLU A 67 7.36 2.10 -12.50
C GLU A 67 7.68 0.72 -11.91
N ALA A 68 7.34 0.53 -10.63
CA ALA A 68 7.53 -0.76 -9.97
C ALA A 68 6.48 -1.81 -10.37
N GLY A 69 5.45 -1.40 -11.12
CA GLY A 69 4.41 -2.31 -11.58
C GLY A 69 3.21 -2.43 -10.64
N ILE A 70 3.11 -1.53 -9.67
CA ILE A 70 2.01 -1.56 -8.70
C ILE A 70 0.71 -1.08 -9.37
N LYS A 71 -0.38 -1.80 -9.11
CA LYS A 71 -1.70 -1.48 -9.66
C LYS A 71 -2.74 -1.15 -8.61
N LEU A 72 -2.42 -1.34 -7.34
CA LEU A 72 -3.35 -1.12 -6.24
C LEU A 72 -2.63 -0.55 -5.04
N ILE A 73 -3.18 0.52 -4.47
CA ILE A 73 -2.71 1.11 -3.22
C ILE A 73 -3.82 0.94 -2.19
N LEU A 74 -3.52 0.25 -1.10
CA LEU A 74 -4.44 0.04 0.00
C LEU A 74 -4.06 0.99 1.13
N MET A 75 -5.04 1.77 1.61
CA MET A 75 -4.82 2.74 2.68
C MET A 75 -5.41 2.23 3.99
N ARG A 76 -4.63 2.26 5.06
CA ARG A 76 -5.04 1.89 6.42
C ARG A 76 -5.52 3.12 7.20
N CYS A 77 -6.33 3.96 6.54
CA CYS A 77 -6.82 5.17 7.18
C CYS A 77 -8.18 5.53 6.59
N ALA A 78 -8.89 6.44 7.27
CA ALA A 78 -10.24 6.80 6.86
C ALA A 78 -10.31 7.71 5.64
N GLY A 79 -9.21 8.37 5.28
CA GLY A 79 -9.18 9.31 4.16
C GLY A 79 -8.02 9.12 3.21
N PHE A 80 -7.99 9.94 2.18
CA PHE A 80 -6.98 9.89 1.13
C PHE A 80 -6.17 11.19 1.03
N ASN A 81 -6.09 11.95 2.11
CA ASN A 81 -5.48 13.28 2.09
C ASN A 81 -4.01 13.27 1.69
N ASN A 82 -3.32 12.17 1.94
CA ASN A 82 -1.90 12.03 1.64
C ASN A 82 -1.64 11.32 0.29
N VAL A 83 -2.69 11.12 -0.52
CA VAL A 83 -2.58 10.40 -1.79
C VAL A 83 -2.90 11.33 -2.95
N ASP A 84 -2.03 11.34 -3.96
CA ASP A 84 -2.30 12.03 -5.21
C ASP A 84 -3.19 11.16 -6.10
N LEU A 85 -4.49 11.29 -5.91
CA LEU A 85 -5.50 10.49 -6.62
C LEU A 85 -5.49 10.74 -8.13
N LYS A 86 -5.17 11.97 -8.54
CA LYS A 86 -5.12 12.32 -9.96
C LYS A 86 -4.02 11.55 -10.68
N THR A 87 -2.84 11.53 -10.10
CA THR A 87 -1.71 10.81 -10.67
C THR A 87 -1.95 9.30 -10.66
N ALA A 88 -2.54 8.80 -9.58
CA ALA A 88 -2.90 7.38 -9.50
C ALA A 88 -3.87 7.00 -10.63
N ALA A 89 -4.90 7.80 -10.85
CA ALA A 89 -5.86 7.56 -11.92
C ALA A 89 -5.20 7.63 -13.31
N LYS A 90 -4.29 8.56 -13.49
CA LYS A 90 -3.54 8.71 -14.75
C LYS A 90 -2.79 7.43 -15.12
N TYR A 91 -2.24 6.75 -14.15
CA TYR A 91 -1.47 5.52 -14.36
C TYR A 91 -2.28 4.25 -14.19
N GLY A 92 -3.58 4.37 -14.00
CA GLY A 92 -4.45 3.20 -13.82
C GLY A 92 -4.27 2.47 -12.51
N ILE A 93 -3.79 3.18 -11.47
CA ILE A 93 -3.61 2.61 -10.14
C ILE A 93 -4.89 2.84 -9.33
N ASP A 94 -5.49 1.76 -8.83
CA ASP A 94 -6.63 1.86 -7.92
C ASP A 94 -6.15 2.24 -6.53
N VAL A 95 -6.89 3.10 -5.86
CA VAL A 95 -6.63 3.48 -4.46
C VAL A 95 -7.87 3.12 -3.65
N ARG A 96 -7.70 2.29 -2.64
CA ARG A 96 -8.81 1.81 -1.82
C ARG A 96 -8.45 1.84 -0.34
N ARG A 97 -9.48 1.95 0.51
CA ARG A 97 -9.32 1.83 1.95
C ARG A 97 -9.49 0.38 2.35
N VAL A 98 -8.78 -0.03 3.41
CA VAL A 98 -8.97 -1.37 3.97
C VAL A 98 -10.22 -1.35 4.86
N PRO A 99 -11.28 -2.10 4.52
CA PRO A 99 -12.52 -2.09 5.30
C PRO A 99 -12.29 -2.55 6.73
N GLY A 100 -12.95 -1.87 7.68
CA GLY A 100 -12.88 -2.25 9.08
C GLY A 100 -11.58 -1.93 9.79
N TYR A 101 -10.66 -1.27 9.12
CA TYR A 101 -9.39 -0.88 9.70
C TYR A 101 -9.55 0.49 10.37
N SER A 102 -9.31 0.56 11.63
CA SER A 102 -9.48 1.81 12.38
C SER A 102 -8.34 2.02 13.38
#